data_0e2791a4a6d0c89b37229c37aa188b58
#
_entry.id   0e2791a4a6d0c89b37229c37aa188b58
#
_cell.length_a   1.000
_cell.length_b   1.000
_cell.length_c   1.000
_cell.angle_alpha   90.00
_cell.angle_beta   90.00
_cell.angle_gamma   90.00
#
_symmetry.space_group_name_H-M   'P 1'
#
loop_
_entity.id
_entity.type
_entity.pdbx_description
1 polymer ?
#
loop_
_entity_poly.entity_id
_entity_poly.type
_entity_poly.pdbx_seq_one_letter_code
_entity_poly.pdbx_strand_id
1 'polypeptide(L)'
;MRPMLPILALAAAAVPLAATAVARPETPKQALTAAIAAPTRTPTNVARDKYRHPAETLAFFGVKPSDTVVEVWPGGGWYTEILAPYLARTGTYYAAAPLPNGAKGVQALQARDAARYAKVRIAGFPAKPGDATVPDGGADVVLTFRNVHNWRFGGADQAQAMFDAMFRMLKPGGTLGVVEHRLPEVRDAAAEEKSGYLKESSVIGFATKAGFKLAGRSEVNANPRDTADWPQGVWTLPPSYRLGDTDRAKYAAIGESDRMTLRFVKPR
;
A
#
# COMPACT_ATOMS: atom_id res chain seq x y z
N MET A 1 -79.93 -8.35 -50.18
CA MET A 1 -78.48 -8.56 -50.11
C MET A 1 -77.86 -7.44 -49.26
N ARG A 2 -77.37 -7.75 -48.04
CA ARG A 2 -76.70 -6.79 -47.19
C ARG A 2 -75.19 -7.11 -47.25
N PRO A 3 -74.29 -6.12 -47.41
CA PRO A 3 -72.85 -6.38 -47.40
C PRO A 3 -72.32 -6.56 -45.95
N MET A 4 -71.56 -7.63 -45.73
CA MET A 4 -70.78 -7.85 -44.51
C MET A 4 -69.50 -7.02 -44.55
N LEU A 5 -69.31 -6.19 -43.55
CA LEU A 5 -68.04 -5.50 -43.31
C LEU A 5 -67.07 -6.45 -42.56
N PRO A 6 -65.76 -6.47 -42.91
CA PRO A 6 -64.77 -7.24 -42.16
C PRO A 6 -64.39 -6.52 -40.93
N ILE A 7 -64.34 -7.26 -39.78
CA ILE A 7 -63.81 -6.82 -38.51
C ILE A 7 -62.23 -6.90 -38.55
N LEU A 8 -61.60 -5.77 -38.51
CA LEU A 8 -60.12 -5.68 -38.39
C LEU A 8 -59.74 -5.93 -36.93
N ALA A 9 -59.09 -7.06 -36.64
CA ALA A 9 -58.53 -7.34 -35.31
C ALA A 9 -57.19 -6.62 -35.15
N LEU A 10 -57.15 -5.65 -34.23
CA LEU A 10 -55.91 -4.93 -33.86
C LEU A 10 -55.12 -5.81 -32.88
N ALA A 11 -54.03 -6.41 -33.33
CA ALA A 11 -53.10 -7.13 -32.47
C ALA A 11 -52.21 -6.12 -31.73
N ALA A 12 -52.39 -5.94 -30.41
CA ALA A 12 -51.52 -5.15 -29.54
C ALA A 12 -50.24 -5.94 -29.29
N ALA A 13 -49.13 -5.50 -29.86
CA ALA A 13 -47.79 -6.03 -29.55
C ALA A 13 -47.34 -5.51 -28.20
N ALA A 14 -47.27 -6.38 -27.19
CA ALA A 14 -46.67 -6.08 -25.89
C ALA A 14 -45.13 -6.03 -26.05
N VAL A 15 -44.55 -4.84 -25.91
CA VAL A 15 -43.09 -4.65 -25.85
C VAL A 15 -42.64 -5.01 -24.44
N PRO A 16 -41.76 -6.01 -24.26
CA PRO A 16 -41.22 -6.32 -22.93
C PRO A 16 -40.37 -5.17 -22.42
N LEU A 17 -40.75 -4.58 -21.28
CA LEU A 17 -39.93 -3.62 -20.54
C LEU A 17 -38.76 -4.39 -19.95
N ALA A 18 -37.57 -4.29 -20.57
CA ALA A 18 -36.33 -4.82 -20.00
C ALA A 18 -36.00 -3.99 -18.75
N ALA A 19 -36.26 -4.57 -17.58
CA ALA A 19 -35.80 -3.99 -16.32
C ALA A 19 -34.28 -3.98 -16.32
N THR A 20 -33.68 -2.78 -16.48
CA THR A 20 -32.25 -2.57 -16.24
C THR A 20 -31.96 -2.82 -14.76
N ALA A 21 -31.38 -3.97 -14.44
CA ALA A 21 -30.91 -4.25 -13.09
C ALA A 21 -29.89 -3.18 -12.72
N VAL A 22 -30.24 -2.29 -11.78
CA VAL A 22 -29.32 -1.33 -11.19
C VAL A 22 -28.27 -2.16 -10.43
N ALA A 23 -27.03 -2.16 -10.92
CA ALA A 23 -25.94 -2.87 -10.29
C ALA A 23 -25.79 -2.37 -8.84
N ARG A 24 -25.84 -3.31 -7.88
CA ARG A 24 -25.69 -2.98 -6.45
C ARG A 24 -24.33 -2.32 -6.25
N PRO A 25 -24.22 -1.20 -5.50
CA PRO A 25 -22.96 -0.55 -5.28
C PRO A 25 -21.98 -1.52 -4.61
N GLU A 26 -20.77 -1.59 -5.18
CA GLU A 26 -19.70 -2.46 -4.69
C GLU A 26 -19.28 -2.05 -3.29
N THR A 27 -19.18 -3.02 -2.37
CA THR A 27 -18.69 -2.75 -1.00
C THR A 27 -17.19 -2.45 -1.02
N PRO A 28 -16.65 -1.69 -0.04
CA PRO A 28 -15.21 -1.44 0.07
C PRO A 28 -14.37 -2.72 0.02
N LYS A 29 -14.82 -3.80 0.65
CA LYS A 29 -14.15 -5.10 0.62
C LYS A 29 -14.14 -5.71 -0.78
N GLN A 30 -15.24 -5.67 -1.50
CA GLN A 30 -15.33 -6.17 -2.88
C GLN A 30 -14.43 -5.36 -3.81
N ALA A 31 -14.43 -4.04 -3.71
CA ALA A 31 -13.56 -3.15 -4.48
C ALA A 31 -12.07 -3.44 -4.22
N LEU A 32 -11.68 -3.65 -2.97
CA LEU A 32 -10.30 -4.01 -2.62
C LEU A 32 -9.92 -5.38 -3.17
N THR A 33 -10.80 -6.37 -3.04
CA THR A 33 -10.57 -7.72 -3.58
C THR A 33 -10.40 -7.66 -5.11
N ALA A 34 -11.24 -6.89 -5.81
CA ALA A 34 -11.15 -6.70 -7.26
C ALA A 34 -9.83 -6.01 -7.67
N ALA A 35 -9.39 -4.99 -6.93
CA ALA A 35 -8.12 -4.32 -7.18
C ALA A 35 -6.91 -5.26 -6.98
N ILE A 36 -6.94 -6.13 -5.97
CA ILE A 36 -5.90 -7.13 -5.71
C ILE A 36 -5.88 -8.21 -6.79
N ALA A 37 -7.04 -8.69 -7.22
CA ALA A 37 -7.17 -9.73 -8.24
C ALA A 37 -7.05 -9.20 -9.68
N ALA A 38 -6.81 -7.91 -9.88
CA ALA A 38 -6.79 -7.31 -11.21
C ALA A 38 -5.72 -7.96 -12.12
N PRO A 39 -6.10 -8.46 -13.31
CA PRO A 39 -5.17 -9.13 -14.23
C PRO A 39 -4.11 -8.20 -14.82
N THR A 40 -4.25 -6.91 -14.61
CA THR A 40 -3.30 -5.86 -15.02
C THR A 40 -2.13 -5.68 -14.05
N ARG A 41 -2.17 -6.34 -12.89
CA ARG A 41 -1.03 -6.35 -11.96
C ARG A 41 0.12 -7.16 -12.54
N THR A 42 1.33 -6.70 -12.27
CA THR A 42 2.56 -7.37 -12.72
C THR A 42 2.64 -8.77 -12.09
N PRO A 43 2.79 -9.86 -12.90
CA PRO A 43 2.77 -11.24 -12.37
C PRO A 43 3.79 -11.49 -11.26
N THR A 44 5.00 -10.91 -11.35
CA THR A 44 6.02 -11.01 -10.30
C THR A 44 5.61 -10.30 -9.01
N ASN A 45 4.74 -9.28 -9.08
CA ASN A 45 4.15 -8.65 -7.91
C ASN A 45 3.05 -9.51 -7.30
N VAL A 46 2.17 -10.09 -8.11
CA VAL A 46 1.10 -11.01 -7.67
C VAL A 46 1.68 -12.24 -6.96
N ALA A 47 2.77 -12.81 -7.48
CA ALA A 47 3.45 -13.96 -6.85
C ALA A 47 3.93 -13.70 -5.41
N ARG A 48 4.02 -12.43 -5.00
CA ARG A 48 4.44 -11.99 -3.67
C ARG A 48 3.28 -11.73 -2.71
N ASP A 49 2.03 -11.77 -3.18
CA ASP A 49 0.85 -11.53 -2.35
C ASP A 49 0.79 -12.50 -1.15
N LYS A 50 1.21 -13.75 -1.36
CA LYS A 50 1.30 -14.78 -0.31
C LYS A 50 2.25 -14.45 0.86
N TYR A 51 3.13 -13.47 0.68
CA TYR A 51 4.04 -12.98 1.72
C TYR A 51 3.64 -11.60 2.25
N ARG A 52 2.75 -10.88 1.54
CA ARG A 52 2.43 -9.48 1.82
C ARG A 52 0.98 -9.25 2.23
N HIS A 53 0.14 -10.29 2.08
CA HIS A 53 -1.25 -10.31 2.53
C HIS A 53 -1.98 -8.97 2.32
N PRO A 54 -2.06 -8.47 1.05
CA PRO A 54 -2.48 -7.09 0.80
C PRO A 54 -3.90 -6.77 1.29
N ALA A 55 -4.82 -7.74 1.20
CA ALA A 55 -6.20 -7.53 1.64
C ALA A 55 -6.27 -7.31 3.16
N GLU A 56 -5.63 -8.18 3.92
CA GLU A 56 -5.61 -8.15 5.38
C GLU A 56 -4.82 -6.95 5.90
N THR A 57 -3.68 -6.65 5.26
CA THR A 57 -2.82 -5.51 5.61
C THR A 57 -3.55 -4.18 5.42
N LEU A 58 -4.18 -3.94 4.25
CA LEU A 58 -4.90 -2.71 3.98
C LEU A 58 -6.19 -2.60 4.80
N ALA A 59 -6.87 -3.72 5.06
CA ALA A 59 -8.02 -3.76 5.97
C ALA A 59 -7.62 -3.42 7.42
N PHE A 60 -6.48 -3.94 7.91
CA PHE A 60 -5.96 -3.60 9.25
C PHE A 60 -5.64 -2.12 9.39
N PHE A 61 -5.11 -1.48 8.33
CA PHE A 61 -4.89 -0.03 8.31
C PHE A 61 -6.18 0.78 8.14
N GLY A 62 -7.29 0.13 7.81
CA GLY A 62 -8.60 0.77 7.67
C GLY A 62 -8.76 1.61 6.41
N VAL A 63 -8.02 1.29 5.34
CA VAL A 63 -8.07 2.03 4.06
C VAL A 63 -9.43 1.87 3.38
N LYS A 64 -10.05 2.99 3.02
CA LYS A 64 -11.35 3.06 2.34
C LYS A 64 -11.19 3.62 0.92
N PRO A 65 -12.09 3.28 -0.01
CA PRO A 65 -12.00 3.75 -1.39
C PRO A 65 -12.21 5.26 -1.56
N SER A 66 -12.71 5.94 -0.52
CA SER A 66 -12.91 7.40 -0.50
C SER A 66 -11.78 8.19 0.17
N ASP A 67 -10.77 7.51 0.74
CA ASP A 67 -9.71 8.17 1.50
C ASP A 67 -8.73 8.91 0.59
N THR A 68 -8.10 9.94 1.14
CA THR A 68 -6.83 10.46 0.65
C THR A 68 -5.71 9.63 1.25
N VAL A 69 -5.07 8.80 0.43
CA VAL A 69 -3.99 7.90 0.84
C VAL A 69 -2.65 8.40 0.30
N VAL A 70 -1.64 8.42 1.15
CA VAL A 70 -0.25 8.71 0.79
C VAL A 70 0.57 7.44 0.98
N GLU A 71 1.17 6.91 -0.08
CA GLU A 71 2.21 5.88 0.04
C GLU A 71 3.58 6.55 0.01
N VAL A 72 4.33 6.41 1.11
CA VAL A 72 5.68 6.96 1.24
C VAL A 72 6.69 5.95 0.71
N TRP A 73 7.50 6.39 -0.26
CA TRP A 73 8.50 5.61 -0.96
C TRP A 73 7.94 4.32 -1.59
N PRO A 74 7.06 4.44 -2.60
CA PRO A 74 6.40 3.31 -3.25
C PRO A 74 7.36 2.36 -3.97
N GLY A 75 8.61 2.78 -4.20
CA GLY A 75 9.62 1.99 -4.91
C GLY A 75 9.16 1.60 -6.31
N GLY A 76 9.14 0.31 -6.61
CA GLY A 76 8.66 -0.23 -7.90
C GLY A 76 7.13 -0.23 -8.08
N GLY A 77 6.36 0.32 -7.13
CA GLY A 77 4.91 0.48 -7.25
C GLY A 77 4.08 -0.77 -6.91
N TRP A 78 4.58 -1.66 -6.05
CA TRP A 78 3.87 -2.88 -5.70
C TRP A 78 2.47 -2.61 -5.12
N TYR A 79 2.38 -1.72 -4.11
CA TYR A 79 1.09 -1.28 -3.57
C TYR A 79 0.39 -0.26 -4.47
N THR A 80 1.12 0.51 -5.28
CA THR A 80 0.54 1.42 -6.27
C THR A 80 -0.37 0.67 -7.25
N GLU A 81 0.00 -0.55 -7.67
CA GLU A 81 -0.82 -1.39 -8.56
C GLU A 81 -2.18 -1.79 -7.93
N ILE A 82 -2.31 -1.72 -6.61
CA ILE A 82 -3.54 -2.00 -5.86
C ILE A 82 -4.27 -0.70 -5.48
N LEU A 83 -3.54 0.24 -4.86
CA LEU A 83 -4.12 1.45 -4.30
C LEU A 83 -4.63 2.42 -5.37
N ALA A 84 -3.91 2.57 -6.48
CA ALA A 84 -4.32 3.48 -7.54
C ALA A 84 -5.69 3.10 -8.13
N PRO A 85 -5.96 1.87 -8.57
CA PRO A 85 -7.29 1.50 -9.05
C PRO A 85 -8.35 1.46 -7.94
N TYR A 86 -7.99 1.07 -6.71
CA TYR A 86 -8.92 1.04 -5.57
C TYR A 86 -9.47 2.41 -5.21
N LEU A 87 -8.61 3.45 -5.26
CA LEU A 87 -8.96 4.82 -4.91
C LEU A 87 -9.47 5.66 -6.10
N ALA A 88 -9.32 5.16 -7.33
CA ALA A 88 -9.52 5.94 -8.55
C ALA A 88 -10.90 6.58 -8.70
N ARG A 89 -11.95 6.01 -8.08
CA ARG A 89 -13.32 6.47 -8.26
C ARG A 89 -13.71 7.59 -7.31
N THR A 90 -13.35 7.49 -6.04
CA THR A 90 -13.83 8.40 -4.99
C THR A 90 -12.75 8.92 -4.07
N GLY A 91 -11.56 8.33 -4.09
CA GLY A 91 -10.42 8.71 -3.26
C GLY A 91 -9.36 9.51 -4.00
N THR A 92 -8.28 9.76 -3.30
CA THR A 92 -7.06 10.40 -3.84
C THR A 92 -5.84 9.57 -3.44
N TYR A 93 -4.94 9.33 -4.39
CA TYR A 93 -3.71 8.60 -4.11
C TYR A 93 -2.48 9.47 -4.44
N TYR A 94 -1.60 9.61 -3.43
CA TYR A 94 -0.30 10.22 -3.56
C TYR A 94 0.81 9.17 -3.45
N ALA A 95 1.73 9.19 -4.41
CA ALA A 95 3.00 8.48 -4.38
C ALA A 95 4.10 9.47 -3.97
N ALA A 96 4.48 9.48 -2.70
CA ALA A 96 5.41 10.45 -2.13
C ALA A 96 6.83 9.85 -2.05
N ALA A 97 7.80 10.43 -2.76
CA ALA A 97 9.15 9.86 -2.89
C ALA A 97 10.21 10.94 -3.07
N PRO A 98 11.52 10.63 -2.86
CA PRO A 98 12.60 11.55 -3.20
C PRO A 98 12.62 11.81 -4.72
N LEU A 99 12.30 13.03 -5.13
CA LEU A 99 12.23 13.37 -6.55
C LEU A 99 13.63 13.73 -7.10
N PRO A 100 13.86 13.48 -8.44
CA PRO A 100 12.96 12.79 -9.39
C PRO A 100 13.07 11.25 -9.33
N ASN A 101 14.14 10.70 -8.75
CA ASN A 101 14.50 9.29 -8.93
C ASN A 101 13.62 8.31 -8.15
N GLY A 102 13.14 8.67 -6.97
CA GLY A 102 12.31 7.80 -6.13
C GLY A 102 10.92 7.49 -6.70
N ALA A 103 10.46 8.30 -7.67
CA ALA A 103 9.16 8.13 -8.33
C ALA A 103 9.22 7.32 -9.64
N LYS A 104 10.40 6.90 -10.10
CA LYS A 104 10.57 6.25 -11.41
C LYS A 104 9.69 5.01 -11.59
N GLY A 105 9.50 4.20 -10.54
CA GLY A 105 8.62 3.03 -10.59
C GLY A 105 7.17 3.41 -10.88
N VAL A 106 6.67 4.45 -10.22
CA VAL A 106 5.30 4.95 -10.43
C VAL A 106 5.16 5.61 -11.79
N GLN A 107 6.14 6.39 -12.23
CA GLN A 107 6.17 6.98 -13.58
C GLN A 107 6.16 5.90 -14.68
N ALA A 108 6.86 4.79 -14.47
CA ALA A 108 6.83 3.65 -15.38
C ALA A 108 5.42 3.00 -15.44
N LEU A 109 4.71 2.92 -14.32
CA LEU A 109 3.32 2.47 -14.29
C LEU A 109 2.41 3.44 -15.06
N GLN A 110 2.57 4.74 -14.88
CA GLN A 110 1.82 5.77 -15.62
C GLN A 110 2.07 5.69 -17.12
N ALA A 111 3.32 5.49 -17.53
CA ALA A 111 3.69 5.33 -18.94
C ALA A 111 3.13 4.02 -19.55
N ARG A 112 3.07 2.94 -18.76
CA ARG A 112 2.56 1.63 -19.19
C ARG A 112 1.03 1.62 -19.38
N ASP A 113 0.30 2.28 -18.49
CA ASP A 113 -1.17 2.31 -18.50
C ASP A 113 -1.67 3.65 -17.93
N ALA A 114 -1.64 4.68 -18.78
CA ALA A 114 -2.03 6.03 -18.41
C ALA A 114 -3.50 6.09 -17.95
N ALA A 115 -4.39 5.32 -18.56
CA ALA A 115 -5.81 5.31 -18.17
C ALA A 115 -6.02 4.89 -16.73
N ARG A 116 -5.23 3.92 -16.24
CA ARG A 116 -5.30 3.38 -14.89
C ARG A 116 -4.60 4.26 -13.86
N TYR A 117 -3.44 4.83 -14.22
CA TYR A 117 -2.56 5.52 -13.28
C TYR A 117 -2.53 7.06 -13.46
N ALA A 118 -3.30 7.63 -14.41
CA ALA A 118 -3.33 9.08 -14.65
C ALA A 118 -3.69 9.91 -13.41
N LYS A 119 -4.51 9.35 -12.50
CA LYS A 119 -4.93 10.04 -11.27
C LYS A 119 -3.92 9.93 -10.12
N VAL A 120 -2.85 9.16 -10.28
CA VAL A 120 -1.78 9.08 -9.27
C VAL A 120 -1.04 10.39 -9.21
N ARG A 121 -1.01 11.01 -8.03
CA ARG A 121 -0.30 12.26 -7.77
C ARG A 121 1.09 11.94 -7.23
N ILE A 122 2.13 12.37 -7.94
CA ILE A 122 3.51 12.23 -7.49
C ILE A 122 3.86 13.46 -6.64
N ALA A 123 4.44 13.24 -5.45
CA ALA A 123 4.87 14.29 -4.53
C ALA A 123 6.29 14.04 -4.03
N GLY A 124 7.00 15.12 -3.66
CA GLY A 124 8.31 15.03 -3.02
C GLY A 124 8.20 14.54 -1.57
N PHE A 125 9.08 13.58 -1.17
CA PHE A 125 9.21 13.17 0.22
C PHE A 125 10.61 12.58 0.51
N PRO A 126 11.46 13.21 1.35
CA PRO A 126 11.23 14.57 1.85
C PRO A 126 11.11 15.57 0.70
N ALA A 127 10.20 16.53 0.83
CA ALA A 127 9.99 17.54 -0.20
C ALA A 127 11.15 18.56 -0.25
N LYS A 128 11.50 18.97 -1.46
CA LYS A 128 12.47 20.04 -1.73
C LYS A 128 11.75 21.28 -2.30
N PRO A 129 12.36 22.44 -2.27
CA PRO A 129 11.81 23.61 -2.96
C PRO A 129 11.48 23.29 -4.42
N GLY A 130 10.26 23.60 -4.84
CA GLY A 130 9.76 23.32 -6.20
C GLY A 130 9.09 21.95 -6.39
N ASP A 131 9.19 21.03 -5.44
CA ASP A 131 8.45 19.76 -5.50
C ASP A 131 6.95 20.00 -5.29
N ALA A 132 6.12 19.21 -6.00
CA ALA A 132 4.73 19.04 -5.60
C ALA A 132 4.68 18.35 -4.24
N THR A 133 3.81 18.79 -3.35
CA THR A 133 3.73 18.30 -1.97
C THR A 133 2.37 17.70 -1.63
N VAL A 134 2.35 16.84 -0.63
CA VAL A 134 1.10 16.47 0.05
C VAL A 134 0.77 17.62 1.00
N PRO A 135 -0.44 18.19 0.97
CA PRO A 135 -0.83 19.24 1.91
C PRO A 135 -0.80 18.76 3.37
N ASP A 136 -0.36 19.61 4.28
CA ASP A 136 -0.45 19.34 5.72
C ASP A 136 -1.92 19.16 6.13
N GLY A 137 -2.18 18.12 6.93
CA GLY A 137 -3.55 17.75 7.31
C GLY A 137 -4.44 17.30 6.15
N GLY A 138 -3.86 16.93 4.99
CA GLY A 138 -4.61 16.53 3.80
C GLY A 138 -4.93 15.03 3.69
N ALA A 139 -4.17 14.18 4.38
CA ALA A 139 -4.29 12.72 4.25
C ALA A 139 -5.18 12.10 5.34
N ASP A 140 -6.01 11.13 4.95
CA ASP A 140 -6.73 10.26 5.87
C ASP A 140 -5.83 9.10 6.33
N VAL A 141 -4.99 8.58 5.42
CA VAL A 141 -4.08 7.46 5.67
C VAL A 141 -2.72 7.74 5.04
N VAL A 142 -1.65 7.54 5.80
CA VAL A 142 -0.26 7.50 5.32
C VAL A 142 0.26 6.08 5.50
N LEU A 143 0.87 5.51 4.47
CA LEU A 143 1.39 4.15 4.45
C LEU A 143 2.87 4.15 4.11
N THR A 144 3.64 3.31 4.79
CA THR A 144 5.03 3.03 4.41
C THR A 144 5.34 1.55 4.57
N PHE A 145 6.05 0.99 3.58
CA PHE A 145 6.30 -0.43 3.49
C PHE A 145 7.79 -0.71 3.31
N ARG A 146 8.47 -1.10 4.39
CA ARG A 146 9.90 -1.49 4.39
C ARG A 146 10.83 -0.35 3.98
N ASN A 147 10.62 0.81 4.56
CA ASN A 147 11.42 2.01 4.30
C ASN A 147 12.09 2.58 5.55
N VAL A 148 11.58 2.29 6.75
CA VAL A 148 12.10 2.90 7.98
C VAL A 148 13.58 2.57 8.18
N HIS A 149 14.02 1.35 7.87
CA HIS A 149 15.41 0.96 7.90
C HIS A 149 16.30 1.80 6.97
N ASN A 150 15.79 2.18 5.78
CA ASN A 150 16.53 3.04 4.85
C ASN A 150 16.75 4.44 5.44
N TRP A 151 15.75 4.97 6.14
CA TRP A 151 15.88 6.26 6.84
C TRP A 151 16.80 6.14 8.03
N ARG A 152 16.75 5.02 8.75
CA ARG A 152 17.63 4.74 9.91
C ARG A 152 19.10 4.68 9.53
N PHE A 153 19.44 4.22 8.31
CA PHE A 153 20.80 4.26 7.79
C PHE A 153 21.38 5.68 7.64
N GLY A 154 20.53 6.68 7.48
CA GLY A 154 20.91 8.11 7.54
C GLY A 154 20.97 8.68 8.95
N GLY A 155 20.83 7.82 9.98
CA GLY A 155 20.82 8.20 11.39
C GLY A 155 19.40 8.30 11.98
N ALA A 156 19.33 8.29 13.31
CA ALA A 156 18.08 8.36 14.05
C ALA A 156 17.31 9.66 13.78
N ASP A 157 18.01 10.78 13.60
CA ASP A 157 17.38 12.09 13.34
C ASP A 157 16.73 12.13 11.96
N GLN A 158 17.33 11.47 10.94
CA GLN A 158 16.70 11.36 9.63
C GLN A 158 15.42 10.51 9.71
N ALA A 159 15.45 9.36 10.39
CA ALA A 159 14.27 8.55 10.59
C ALA A 159 13.18 9.35 11.34
N GLN A 160 13.54 10.08 12.39
CA GLN A 160 12.61 10.93 13.14
C GLN A 160 11.97 11.99 12.25
N ALA A 161 12.76 12.70 11.44
CA ALA A 161 12.25 13.73 10.54
C ALA A 161 11.21 13.19 9.53
N MET A 162 11.35 11.91 9.09
CA MET A 162 10.35 11.26 8.24
C MET A 162 9.03 11.02 8.99
N PHE A 163 9.08 10.56 10.24
CA PHE A 163 7.87 10.39 11.05
C PHE A 163 7.20 11.72 11.35
N ASP A 164 7.95 12.77 11.66
CA ASP A 164 7.42 14.12 11.87
C ASP A 164 6.73 14.66 10.61
N ALA A 165 7.30 14.41 9.42
CA ALA A 165 6.70 14.80 8.16
C ALA A 165 5.41 14.01 7.86
N MET A 166 5.39 12.69 8.11
CA MET A 166 4.17 11.88 7.98
C MET A 166 3.07 12.33 8.95
N PHE A 167 3.46 12.75 10.18
CA PHE A 167 2.51 13.30 11.14
C PHE A 167 1.86 14.59 10.63
N ARG A 168 2.62 15.49 10.03
CA ARG A 168 2.07 16.73 9.46
C ARG A 168 1.07 16.46 8.35
N MET A 169 1.34 15.52 7.45
CA MET A 169 0.44 15.18 6.33
C MET A 169 -0.94 14.70 6.77
N LEU A 170 -1.03 14.03 7.93
CA LEU A 170 -2.26 13.42 8.39
C LEU A 170 -3.23 14.42 8.99
N LYS A 171 -4.51 14.22 8.71
CA LYS A 171 -5.61 14.83 9.45
C LYS A 171 -5.60 14.41 10.93
N PRO A 172 -6.12 15.22 11.87
CA PRO A 172 -6.45 14.73 13.20
C PRO A 172 -7.36 13.51 13.12
N GLY A 173 -7.01 12.42 13.81
CA GLY A 173 -7.68 11.11 13.71
C GLY A 173 -7.25 10.25 12.52
N GLY A 174 -6.36 10.73 11.67
CA GLY A 174 -5.81 9.97 10.54
C GLY A 174 -4.88 8.84 10.96
N THR A 175 -4.71 7.86 10.07
CA THR A 175 -3.95 6.63 10.33
C THR A 175 -2.58 6.66 9.68
N LEU A 176 -1.52 6.28 10.42
CA LEU A 176 -0.23 5.87 9.87
C LEU A 176 -0.14 4.35 9.93
N GLY A 177 0.04 3.71 8.76
CA GLY A 177 0.32 2.28 8.62
C GLY A 177 1.78 2.03 8.29
N VAL A 178 2.45 1.21 9.10
CA VAL A 178 3.86 0.85 8.93
C VAL A 178 3.99 -0.66 8.82
N VAL A 179 4.59 -1.14 7.73
CA VAL A 179 5.11 -2.51 7.62
C VAL A 179 6.62 -2.42 7.53
N GLU A 180 7.34 -3.06 8.44
CA GLU A 180 8.81 -3.02 8.45
C GLU A 180 9.42 -4.37 8.82
N HIS A 181 10.63 -4.65 8.34
CA HIS A 181 11.40 -5.85 8.67
C HIS A 181 11.71 -5.87 10.17
N ARG A 182 11.31 -6.94 10.86
CA ARG A 182 11.34 -7.02 12.32
C ARG A 182 12.61 -7.68 12.84
N LEU A 183 13.39 -6.92 13.63
CA LEU A 183 14.46 -7.44 14.45
C LEU A 183 13.88 -7.90 15.79
N PRO A 184 14.16 -9.13 16.27
CA PRO A 184 13.77 -9.53 17.62
C PRO A 184 14.31 -8.57 18.68
N GLU A 185 13.48 -8.22 19.67
CA GLU A 185 13.84 -7.23 20.73
C GLU A 185 15.10 -7.61 21.52
N VAL A 186 15.39 -8.91 21.63
CA VAL A 186 16.56 -9.44 22.35
C VAL A 186 17.89 -9.27 21.60
N ARG A 187 17.85 -8.91 20.30
CA ARG A 187 19.05 -8.68 19.50
C ARG A 187 19.72 -7.36 19.85
N ASP A 188 21.02 -7.27 19.57
CA ASP A 188 21.76 -6.01 19.71
C ASP A 188 21.16 -4.93 18.81
N ALA A 189 20.92 -3.74 19.37
CA ALA A 189 20.41 -2.59 18.64
C ALA A 189 21.36 -2.11 17.53
N ALA A 190 22.66 -2.36 17.63
CA ALA A 190 23.64 -2.06 16.59
C ALA A 190 23.33 -2.81 15.26
N ALA A 191 22.58 -3.90 15.31
CA ALA A 191 22.13 -4.61 14.10
C ALA A 191 21.19 -3.74 13.24
N GLU A 192 20.42 -2.82 13.83
CA GLU A 192 19.51 -1.93 13.11
C GLU A 192 20.22 -1.01 12.11
N GLU A 193 21.52 -0.74 12.33
CA GLU A 193 22.29 0.19 11.50
C GLU A 193 22.76 -0.41 10.17
N LYS A 194 22.69 -1.74 10.00
CA LYS A 194 23.27 -2.42 8.84
C LYS A 194 22.48 -3.61 8.30
N SER A 195 21.59 -4.20 9.11
CA SER A 195 20.93 -5.46 8.74
C SER A 195 19.67 -5.27 7.88
N GLY A 196 19.10 -4.06 7.84
CA GLY A 196 17.80 -3.80 7.22
C GLY A 196 16.61 -4.27 8.07
N TYR A 197 16.85 -4.71 9.31
CA TYR A 197 15.82 -5.04 10.30
C TYR A 197 15.79 -3.97 11.40
N LEU A 198 14.60 -3.68 11.91
CA LEU A 198 14.38 -2.78 13.03
C LEU A 198 13.60 -3.46 14.15
N LYS A 199 13.90 -3.11 15.40
CA LYS A 199 13.06 -3.48 16.53
C LYS A 199 11.71 -2.78 16.45
N GLU A 200 10.67 -3.45 16.89
CA GLU A 200 9.34 -2.85 16.96
C GLU A 200 9.35 -1.65 17.92
N SER A 201 10.07 -1.77 19.04
CA SER A 201 10.26 -0.68 20.02
C SER A 201 10.88 0.57 19.39
N SER A 202 11.85 0.43 18.48
CA SER A 202 12.47 1.56 17.77
C SER A 202 11.48 2.29 16.86
N VAL A 203 10.70 1.53 16.07
CA VAL A 203 9.67 2.11 15.18
C VAL A 203 8.57 2.81 15.99
N ILE A 204 8.11 2.19 17.09
CA ILE A 204 7.16 2.81 18.03
C ILE A 204 7.73 4.07 18.63
N GLY A 205 9.01 4.07 19.00
CA GLY A 205 9.71 5.24 19.54
C GLY A 205 9.68 6.43 18.59
N PHE A 206 10.05 6.25 17.32
CA PHE A 206 9.98 7.31 16.30
C PHE A 206 8.55 7.84 16.12
N ALA A 207 7.57 6.94 16.01
CA ALA A 207 6.18 7.34 15.85
C ALA A 207 5.66 8.12 17.07
N THR A 208 5.94 7.65 18.29
CA THR A 208 5.50 8.29 19.53
C THR A 208 6.15 9.69 19.70
N LYS A 209 7.44 9.81 19.39
CA LYS A 209 8.16 11.09 19.44
C LYS A 209 7.60 12.10 18.44
N ALA A 210 7.09 11.65 17.27
CA ALA A 210 6.40 12.50 16.31
C ALA A 210 4.98 12.90 16.76
N GLY A 211 4.44 12.31 17.82
CA GLY A 211 3.12 12.61 18.39
C GLY A 211 2.03 11.56 18.07
N PHE A 212 2.36 10.48 17.39
CA PHE A 212 1.42 9.38 17.13
C PHE A 212 1.11 8.57 18.41
N LYS A 213 -0.07 7.96 18.43
CA LYS A 213 -0.43 6.92 19.38
C LYS A 213 -0.52 5.58 18.69
N LEU A 214 0.09 4.54 19.25
CA LEU A 214 -0.05 3.17 18.76
C LEU A 214 -1.50 2.73 18.94
N ALA A 215 -2.14 2.31 17.84
CA ALA A 215 -3.54 1.90 17.81
C ALA A 215 -3.73 0.39 17.56
N GLY A 216 -2.67 -0.31 17.16
CA GLY A 216 -2.73 -1.76 16.99
C GLY A 216 -1.47 -2.36 16.40
N ARG A 217 -1.33 -3.66 16.59
CA ARG A 217 -0.31 -4.55 16.02
C ARG A 217 -1.00 -5.68 15.28
N SER A 218 -0.37 -6.20 14.24
CA SER A 218 -0.86 -7.38 13.51
C SER A 218 0.31 -8.26 13.10
N GLU A 219 0.13 -9.56 13.24
CA GLU A 219 1.08 -10.58 12.80
C GLU A 219 0.80 -11.05 11.35
N VAL A 220 -0.04 -10.35 10.60
CA VAL A 220 -0.43 -10.72 9.23
C VAL A 220 0.77 -10.88 8.29
N ASN A 221 1.84 -10.14 8.51
CA ASN A 221 3.07 -10.20 7.71
C ASN A 221 4.23 -10.88 8.46
N ALA A 222 3.95 -11.59 9.55
CA ALA A 222 4.96 -12.33 10.29
C ALA A 222 5.47 -13.54 9.53
N ASN A 223 6.76 -13.82 9.69
CA ASN A 223 7.38 -15.04 9.19
C ASN A 223 8.32 -15.64 10.26
N PRO A 224 7.86 -16.59 11.08
CA PRO A 224 8.66 -17.15 12.17
C PRO A 224 9.87 -17.96 11.70
N ARG A 225 10.01 -18.23 10.39
CA ARG A 225 11.20 -18.86 9.82
C ARG A 225 12.36 -17.91 9.60
N ASP A 226 12.10 -16.60 9.65
CA ASP A 226 13.12 -15.57 9.54
C ASP A 226 13.70 -15.26 10.92
N THR A 227 14.93 -15.68 11.15
CA THR A 227 15.66 -15.48 12.41
C THR A 227 16.41 -14.15 12.48
N ALA A 228 16.37 -13.36 11.39
CA ALA A 228 16.97 -12.02 11.26
C ALA A 228 18.50 -11.96 11.57
N ASP A 229 19.25 -13.06 11.35
CA ASP A 229 20.69 -13.17 11.60
C ASP A 229 21.49 -13.58 10.35
N TRP A 230 21.03 -13.18 9.18
CA TRP A 230 21.59 -13.54 7.89
C TRP A 230 22.84 -12.77 7.53
N PRO A 231 23.78 -13.37 6.77
CA PRO A 231 25.10 -12.76 6.47
C PRO A 231 25.04 -11.39 5.79
N GLN A 232 23.98 -11.14 4.97
CA GLN A 232 23.76 -9.84 4.31
C GLN A 232 22.46 -9.18 4.82
N GLY A 233 22.13 -9.41 6.11
CA GLY A 233 20.89 -8.93 6.68
C GLY A 233 19.66 -9.41 5.89
N VAL A 234 18.62 -8.60 5.87
CA VAL A 234 17.36 -8.90 5.19
C VAL A 234 17.52 -9.21 3.69
N TRP A 235 18.55 -8.66 3.05
CA TRP A 235 18.79 -8.85 1.62
C TRP A 235 19.35 -10.22 1.27
N THR A 236 19.70 -11.07 2.24
CA THR A 236 19.98 -12.49 2.03
C THR A 236 18.73 -13.23 1.55
N LEU A 237 17.56 -12.84 2.05
CA LEU A 237 16.27 -13.45 1.75
C LEU A 237 15.69 -12.97 0.40
N PRO A 238 14.64 -13.68 -0.12
CA PRO A 238 13.87 -13.20 -1.27
C PRO A 238 13.26 -11.81 -1.00
N PRO A 239 13.10 -11.01 -2.05
CA PRO A 239 13.43 -11.25 -3.44
C PRO A 239 14.87 -10.90 -3.80
N SER A 240 15.65 -10.37 -2.84
CA SER A 240 16.98 -9.80 -3.12
C SER A 240 18.02 -10.86 -3.44
N TYR A 241 18.07 -11.96 -2.66
CA TYR A 241 19.05 -13.02 -2.80
C TYR A 241 20.47 -12.49 -3.01
N ARG A 242 20.94 -11.56 -2.13
CA ARG A 242 22.21 -10.84 -2.31
C ARG A 242 23.44 -11.78 -2.35
N LEU A 243 23.31 -13.01 -1.87
CA LEU A 243 24.34 -14.05 -1.97
C LEU A 243 24.30 -14.84 -3.27
N GLY A 244 23.45 -14.46 -4.25
CA GLY A 244 23.30 -15.14 -5.51
C GLY A 244 22.78 -16.57 -5.34
N ASP A 245 23.58 -17.55 -5.80
CA ASP A 245 23.20 -18.96 -5.73
C ASP A 245 23.63 -19.65 -4.43
N THR A 246 24.43 -18.97 -3.57
CA THR A 246 24.86 -19.52 -2.29
C THR A 246 23.64 -19.76 -1.39
N ASP A 247 23.42 -21.03 -1.01
CA ASP A 247 22.30 -21.47 -0.17
C ASP A 247 20.92 -20.99 -0.64
N ARG A 248 20.76 -20.71 -1.94
CA ARG A 248 19.54 -20.13 -2.51
C ARG A 248 18.28 -20.92 -2.17
N ALA A 249 18.37 -22.26 -2.22
CA ALA A 249 17.23 -23.13 -1.88
C ALA A 249 16.81 -22.98 -0.42
N LYS A 250 17.78 -22.85 0.51
CA LYS A 250 17.52 -22.58 1.94
C LYS A 250 16.80 -21.27 2.13
N TYR A 251 17.29 -20.19 1.51
CA TYR A 251 16.66 -18.87 1.65
C TYR A 251 15.30 -18.78 0.94
N ALA A 252 15.12 -19.48 -0.16
CA ALA A 252 13.82 -19.60 -0.82
C ALA A 252 12.79 -20.33 0.06
N ALA A 253 13.19 -21.37 0.79
CA ALA A 253 12.32 -22.09 1.72
C ALA A 253 11.89 -21.24 2.92
N ILE A 254 12.71 -20.28 3.37
CA ILE A 254 12.34 -19.31 4.40
C ILE A 254 11.26 -18.36 3.84
N GLY A 255 11.43 -17.87 2.63
CA GLY A 255 10.55 -16.87 2.02
C GLY A 255 10.97 -15.43 2.29
N GLU A 256 10.06 -14.47 2.13
CA GLU A 256 10.33 -13.08 2.49
C GLU A 256 10.46 -12.93 4.02
N SER A 257 11.13 -11.87 4.45
CA SER A 257 11.44 -11.58 5.86
C SER A 257 10.22 -11.53 6.77
N ASP A 258 10.46 -11.73 8.05
CA ASP A 258 9.52 -11.40 9.12
C ASP A 258 9.27 -9.89 9.17
N ARG A 259 7.99 -9.49 9.35
CA ARG A 259 7.62 -8.06 9.34
C ARG A 259 6.60 -7.75 10.42
N MET A 260 6.94 -6.74 11.22
CA MET A 260 5.96 -6.07 12.04
C MET A 260 4.93 -5.34 11.16
N THR A 261 3.70 -5.26 11.61
CA THR A 261 2.62 -4.48 10.99
C THR A 261 1.96 -3.63 12.06
N LEU A 262 2.24 -2.33 12.04
CA LEU A 262 1.88 -1.40 13.10
C LEU A 262 0.92 -0.33 12.58
N ARG A 263 -0.17 -0.11 13.32
CA ARG A 263 -1.12 0.97 13.06
C ARG A 263 -1.03 2.01 14.15
N PHE A 264 -0.82 3.26 13.74
CA PHE A 264 -0.81 4.42 14.62
C PHE A 264 -1.93 5.37 14.23
N VAL A 265 -2.33 6.23 15.15
CA VAL A 265 -3.30 7.29 14.94
C VAL A 265 -2.71 8.63 15.32
N LYS A 266 -2.95 9.67 14.51
CA LYS A 266 -2.73 11.06 14.91
C LYS A 266 -3.84 11.46 15.86
N PRO A 267 -3.57 11.91 17.10
CA PRO A 267 -4.61 12.37 18.02
C PRO A 267 -5.48 13.48 17.40
N ARG A 268 -6.73 13.56 17.90
CA ARG A 268 -7.65 14.66 17.54
C ARG A 268 -7.35 15.92 18.30
#